data_63ebebf978efbf7d65241034b8a57e17
#
_entry.id   63ebebf978efbf7d65241034b8a57e17
#
_cell.length_a   1.000
_cell.length_b   1.000
_cell.length_c   1.000
_cell.angle_alpha   90.00
_cell.angle_beta   90.00
_cell.angle_gamma   90.00
#
_symmetry.space_group_name_H-M   'P 1'
#
loop_
_entity.id
_entity.type
_entity.pdbx_description
1 polymer ?
#
loop_
_entity_poly.entity_id
_entity_poly.type
_entity_poly.pdbx_seq_one_letter_code
_entity_poly.pdbx_strand_id
1 'polypeptide(L)'
;MEVETIQLTTHNGVGWLKLNRPEKLNALNETLLREMKTAIDTFEQDDAVRVIVLVGEGRAFSSGQDLTIESDADYGEYLEDVYHPLVRTLFSCQKPLIAGIHGVVAGAGLSLALAADVRIVAKSTKFSSAFIKIGLVVDAGGPYHLRRLMRDDLALDWLWSGSTIDSEAARTFGLVTELVEDAMYTERLTSYAETLARKSPVAVQGMKALMRAASFEDGLNEEIKWQRKCGDTDVHRQAMQAFLMK
;
A
#
# COMPACT_ATOMS: atom_id res chain seq x y z
N MET A 1 -18.52 -0.29 11.77
CA MET A 1 -17.91 1.04 11.76
C MET A 1 -18.69 1.91 10.79
N GLU A 2 -19.20 3.03 11.25
CA GLU A 2 -19.80 4.04 10.38
C GLU A 2 -18.64 4.80 9.72
N VAL A 3 -18.59 4.87 8.38
CA VAL A 3 -17.53 5.52 7.61
C VAL A 3 -18.15 6.50 6.63
N GLU A 4 -17.52 7.64 6.44
CA GLU A 4 -17.99 8.74 5.61
C GLU A 4 -17.21 8.83 4.29
N THR A 5 -15.88 8.67 4.39
CA THR A 5 -14.95 8.98 3.30
C THR A 5 -14.26 7.76 2.69
N ILE A 6 -14.57 6.56 3.20
CA ILE A 6 -14.11 5.29 2.65
C ILE A 6 -15.27 4.31 2.48
N GLN A 7 -15.05 3.27 1.67
CA GLN A 7 -15.94 2.10 1.59
C GLN A 7 -15.16 0.85 1.96
N LEU A 8 -15.78 -0.03 2.74
CA LEU A 8 -15.18 -1.29 3.18
C LEU A 8 -16.03 -2.45 2.71
N THR A 9 -15.39 -3.45 2.11
CA THR A 9 -16.03 -4.72 1.78
C THR A 9 -15.05 -5.86 2.06
N THR A 10 -15.59 -7.04 2.39
CA THR A 10 -14.78 -8.25 2.57
C THR A 10 -15.39 -9.39 1.78
N HIS A 11 -14.62 -9.99 0.89
CA HIS A 11 -15.03 -11.18 0.15
C HIS A 11 -13.81 -12.00 -0.27
N ASN A 12 -13.95 -13.30 -0.32
CA ASN A 12 -12.92 -14.26 -0.75
C ASN A 12 -11.57 -14.10 -0.04
N GLY A 13 -11.59 -13.71 1.25
CA GLY A 13 -10.39 -13.50 2.05
C GLY A 13 -9.68 -12.16 1.79
N VAL A 14 -10.30 -11.26 1.03
CA VAL A 14 -9.75 -9.93 0.70
C VAL A 14 -10.58 -8.85 1.37
N GLY A 15 -9.93 -8.02 2.18
CA GLY A 15 -10.48 -6.77 2.72
C GLY A 15 -10.19 -5.63 1.74
N TRP A 16 -11.23 -5.05 1.20
CA TRP A 16 -11.14 -3.92 0.27
C TRP A 16 -11.39 -2.63 1.02
N LEU A 17 -10.40 -1.75 1.01
CA LEU A 17 -10.49 -0.38 1.49
C LEU A 17 -10.47 0.55 0.26
N LYS A 18 -11.61 1.17 -0.01
CA LYS A 18 -11.77 2.07 -1.14
C LYS A 18 -11.89 3.52 -0.64
N LEU A 19 -11.00 4.40 -1.08
CA LEU A 19 -11.10 5.83 -0.85
C LEU A 19 -12.34 6.35 -1.60
N ASN A 20 -13.23 7.06 -0.93
CA ASN A 20 -14.55 7.41 -1.45
C ASN A 20 -14.86 8.90 -1.36
N ARG A 21 -13.99 9.70 -1.98
CA ARG A 21 -14.20 11.14 -2.24
C ARG A 21 -13.92 11.42 -3.73
N PRO A 22 -14.63 10.73 -4.68
CA PRO A 22 -14.29 10.78 -6.11
C PRO A 22 -14.43 12.18 -6.72
N GLU A 23 -15.34 13.02 -6.20
CA GLU A 23 -15.54 14.42 -6.61
C GLU A 23 -14.32 15.30 -6.30
N LYS A 24 -13.51 14.92 -5.32
CA LYS A 24 -12.26 15.55 -4.91
C LYS A 24 -11.02 14.75 -5.36
N LEU A 25 -11.16 13.80 -6.31
CA LEU A 25 -10.09 12.88 -6.72
C LEU A 25 -9.46 12.14 -5.53
N ASN A 26 -10.27 11.77 -4.55
CA ASN A 26 -9.85 11.13 -3.31
C ASN A 26 -8.75 11.90 -2.56
N ALA A 27 -8.86 13.23 -2.53
CA ALA A 27 -8.00 14.09 -1.73
C ALA A 27 -8.09 13.70 -0.25
N LEU A 28 -6.92 13.66 0.40
CA LEU A 28 -6.76 13.20 1.77
C LEU A 28 -7.11 14.33 2.75
N ASN A 29 -8.04 14.07 3.66
CA ASN A 29 -8.33 14.90 4.81
C ASN A 29 -8.19 14.09 6.09
N GLU A 30 -8.28 14.74 7.24
CA GLU A 30 -8.12 14.10 8.54
C GLU A 30 -9.11 12.95 8.75
N THR A 31 -10.39 13.14 8.41
CA THR A 31 -11.42 12.10 8.53
C THR A 31 -11.03 10.85 7.75
N LEU A 32 -10.66 11.01 6.49
CA LEU A 32 -10.25 9.89 5.62
C LEU A 32 -9.03 9.16 6.18
N LEU A 33 -8.01 9.89 6.64
CA LEU A 33 -6.78 9.29 7.19
C LEU A 33 -7.06 8.51 8.48
N ARG A 34 -7.91 9.03 9.38
CA ARG A 34 -8.32 8.35 10.61
C ARG A 34 -9.20 7.12 10.32
N GLU A 35 -10.13 7.23 9.38
CA GLU A 35 -10.95 6.10 8.92
C GLU A 35 -10.10 5.01 8.28
N MET A 36 -9.14 5.36 7.41
CA MET A 36 -8.20 4.40 6.83
C MET A 36 -7.42 3.65 7.91
N LYS A 37 -6.88 4.37 8.90
CA LYS A 37 -6.16 3.74 10.02
C LYS A 37 -7.04 2.71 10.73
N THR A 38 -8.23 3.13 11.14
CA THR A 38 -9.18 2.26 11.86
C THR A 38 -9.59 1.05 11.03
N ALA A 39 -9.79 1.22 9.72
CA ALA A 39 -10.13 0.15 8.81
C ALA A 39 -9.00 -0.88 8.67
N ILE A 40 -7.75 -0.42 8.56
CA ILE A 40 -6.59 -1.32 8.48
C ILE A 40 -6.41 -2.10 9.78
N ASP A 41 -6.54 -1.43 10.95
CA ASP A 41 -6.48 -2.10 12.25
C ASP A 41 -7.60 -3.16 12.38
N THR A 42 -8.80 -2.85 11.91
CA THR A 42 -9.94 -3.80 11.89
C THR A 42 -9.64 -4.99 10.99
N PHE A 43 -9.18 -4.76 9.76
CA PHE A 43 -8.83 -5.83 8.83
C PHE A 43 -7.65 -6.67 9.33
N GLU A 44 -6.69 -6.06 10.03
CA GLU A 44 -5.56 -6.78 10.63
C GLU A 44 -6.02 -7.79 11.68
N GLN A 45 -7.06 -7.47 12.45
CA GLN A 45 -7.61 -8.31 13.53
C GLN A 45 -8.65 -9.34 13.03
N ASP A 46 -9.21 -9.17 11.84
CA ASP A 46 -10.24 -10.06 11.29
C ASP A 46 -9.62 -11.29 10.60
N ASP A 47 -9.76 -12.47 11.17
CA ASP A 47 -9.24 -13.73 10.60
C ASP A 47 -9.84 -14.09 9.23
N ALA A 48 -11.01 -13.54 8.88
CA ALA A 48 -11.60 -13.70 7.55
C ALA A 48 -10.85 -12.90 6.48
N VAL A 49 -10.11 -11.86 6.85
CA VAL A 49 -9.28 -11.06 5.95
C VAL A 49 -7.84 -11.60 5.93
N ARG A 50 -7.34 -11.95 4.78
CA ARG A 50 -5.98 -12.48 4.58
C ARG A 50 -5.10 -11.54 3.76
N VAL A 51 -5.71 -10.67 2.97
CA VAL A 51 -5.07 -9.66 2.10
C VAL A 51 -5.87 -8.38 2.22
N ILE A 52 -5.20 -7.23 2.24
CA ILE A 52 -5.83 -5.91 2.23
C ILE A 52 -5.52 -5.24 0.90
N VAL A 53 -6.55 -4.68 0.24
CA VAL A 53 -6.41 -3.93 -1.01
C VAL A 53 -6.85 -2.49 -0.79
N LEU A 54 -5.97 -1.54 -1.14
CA LEU A 54 -6.25 -0.11 -1.18
C LEU A 54 -6.55 0.30 -2.62
N VAL A 55 -7.67 0.96 -2.85
CA VAL A 55 -8.06 1.50 -4.17
C VAL A 55 -8.74 2.86 -4.01
N GLY A 56 -8.85 3.62 -5.09
CA GLY A 56 -9.67 4.84 -5.14
C GLY A 56 -11.00 4.57 -5.85
N GLU A 57 -12.07 5.24 -5.44
CA GLU A 57 -13.32 5.31 -6.20
C GLU A 57 -13.20 6.34 -7.31
N GLY A 58 -13.88 6.12 -8.44
CA GLY A 58 -13.94 7.04 -9.57
C GLY A 58 -12.68 7.05 -10.42
N ARG A 59 -12.15 8.22 -10.77
CA ARG A 59 -11.11 8.41 -11.81
C ARG A 59 -9.68 8.57 -11.30
N ALA A 60 -9.44 8.41 -10.00
CA ALA A 60 -8.12 8.59 -9.40
C ALA A 60 -7.92 7.67 -8.19
N PHE A 61 -6.69 7.26 -7.95
CA PHE A 61 -6.34 6.69 -6.66
C PHE A 61 -6.42 7.76 -5.55
N SER A 62 -5.61 8.81 -5.63
CA SER A 62 -5.66 9.98 -4.74
C SER A 62 -4.84 11.13 -5.33
N SER A 63 -5.35 12.35 -5.21
CA SER A 63 -4.64 13.58 -5.59
C SER A 63 -3.70 14.13 -4.51
N GLY A 64 -3.59 13.47 -3.35
CA GLY A 64 -2.82 13.93 -2.19
C GLY A 64 -3.64 14.75 -1.20
N GLN A 65 -2.98 15.58 -0.39
CA GLN A 65 -3.64 16.39 0.64
C GLN A 65 -4.75 17.29 0.06
N ASP A 66 -5.88 17.35 0.75
CA ASP A 66 -6.97 18.31 0.44
C ASP A 66 -6.54 19.71 0.86
N LEU A 67 -6.05 20.49 -0.10
CA LEU A 67 -5.57 21.87 0.12
C LEU A 67 -6.72 22.88 0.20
N THR A 68 -7.97 22.46 0.07
CA THR A 68 -9.14 23.34 0.22
C THR A 68 -9.57 23.50 1.68
N ILE A 69 -9.00 22.72 2.59
CA ILE A 69 -9.26 22.80 4.02
C ILE A 69 -8.16 23.67 4.62
N GLU A 70 -8.54 24.88 5.05
CA GLU A 70 -7.65 25.72 5.84
C GLU A 70 -7.40 25.05 7.19
N SER A 71 -6.15 24.91 7.56
CA SER A 71 -5.74 24.45 8.88
C SER A 71 -4.78 25.47 9.46
N ASP A 72 -5.10 25.97 10.64
CA ASP A 72 -4.18 26.79 11.42
C ASP A 72 -3.10 25.95 12.11
N ALA A 73 -3.15 24.62 11.97
CA ALA A 73 -2.19 23.71 12.56
C ALA A 73 -0.84 23.83 11.89
N ASP A 74 0.22 23.73 12.67
CA ASP A 74 1.59 23.56 12.17
C ASP A 74 1.67 22.28 11.31
N TYR A 75 2.34 22.35 10.18
CA TYR A 75 2.50 21.19 9.29
C TYR A 75 3.16 19.99 9.98
N GLY A 76 4.10 20.25 10.88
CA GLY A 76 4.78 19.19 11.65
C GLY A 76 3.81 18.50 12.62
N GLU A 77 3.02 19.29 13.37
CA GLU A 77 2.00 18.77 14.28
C GLU A 77 0.95 17.96 13.52
N TYR A 78 0.48 18.47 12.37
CA TYR A 78 -0.48 17.74 11.53
C TYR A 78 0.07 16.41 11.01
N LEU A 79 1.35 16.37 10.63
CA LEU A 79 2.00 15.13 10.25
C LEU A 79 2.07 14.15 11.42
N GLU A 80 2.45 14.62 12.62
CA GLU A 80 2.59 13.79 13.81
C GLU A 80 1.26 13.20 14.27
N ASP A 81 0.20 14.00 14.29
CA ASP A 81 -1.08 13.64 14.88
C ASP A 81 -2.03 12.94 13.91
N VAL A 82 -1.91 13.21 12.61
CA VAL A 82 -2.86 12.72 11.61
C VAL A 82 -2.24 11.71 10.66
N TYR A 83 -1.10 12.04 10.02
CA TYR A 83 -0.47 11.16 9.04
C TYR A 83 0.34 10.01 9.67
N HIS A 84 1.20 10.32 10.63
CA HIS A 84 2.13 9.34 11.18
C HIS A 84 1.44 8.15 11.86
N PRO A 85 0.29 8.30 12.54
CA PRO A 85 -0.44 7.14 13.06
C PRO A 85 -0.84 6.15 11.95
N LEU A 86 -1.39 6.64 10.82
CA LEU A 86 -1.72 5.80 9.68
C LEU A 86 -0.46 5.19 9.03
N VAL A 87 0.59 5.99 8.82
CA VAL A 87 1.85 5.53 8.23
C VAL A 87 2.48 4.40 9.05
N ARG A 88 2.47 4.53 10.38
CA ARG A 88 2.93 3.47 11.29
C ARG A 88 2.07 2.21 11.19
N THR A 89 0.74 2.37 11.11
CA THR A 89 -0.19 1.23 10.92
C THR A 89 0.09 0.51 9.59
N LEU A 90 0.23 1.23 8.47
CA LEU A 90 0.59 0.64 7.18
C LEU A 90 1.93 -0.10 7.24
N PHE A 91 2.92 0.50 7.88
CA PHE A 91 4.25 -0.09 8.01
C PHE A 91 4.25 -1.34 8.89
N SER A 92 3.50 -1.36 10.00
CA SER A 92 3.44 -2.49 10.93
C SER A 92 2.48 -3.59 10.51
N CYS A 93 1.58 -3.33 9.55
CA CYS A 93 0.61 -4.30 9.03
C CYS A 93 1.31 -5.59 8.60
N GLN A 94 0.89 -6.72 9.16
CA GLN A 94 1.48 -8.03 8.85
C GLN A 94 0.81 -8.69 7.64
N LYS A 95 -0.47 -8.40 7.40
CA LYS A 95 -1.16 -8.90 6.21
C LYS A 95 -0.61 -8.24 4.94
N PRO A 96 -0.58 -8.95 3.80
CA PRO A 96 -0.24 -8.34 2.53
C PRO A 96 -1.11 -7.13 2.24
N LEU A 97 -0.47 -6.03 1.88
CA LEU A 97 -1.11 -4.79 1.48
C LEU A 97 -0.85 -4.55 -0.01
N ILE A 98 -1.91 -4.48 -0.80
CA ILE A 98 -1.86 -4.24 -2.25
C ILE A 98 -2.45 -2.87 -2.53
N ALA A 99 -1.74 -2.04 -3.28
CA ALA A 99 -2.30 -0.82 -3.85
C ALA A 99 -2.72 -1.09 -5.30
N GLY A 100 -4.01 -0.95 -5.57
CA GLY A 100 -4.56 -0.89 -6.91
C GLY A 100 -4.61 0.56 -7.36
N ILE A 101 -3.75 0.95 -8.31
CA ILE A 101 -3.55 2.35 -8.68
C ILE A 101 -4.05 2.60 -10.10
N HIS A 102 -4.93 3.59 -10.25
CA HIS A 102 -5.43 4.03 -11.55
C HIS A 102 -5.59 5.55 -11.60
N GLY A 103 -5.64 6.11 -12.78
CA GLY A 103 -5.83 7.53 -13.02
C GLY A 103 -4.69 8.40 -12.46
N VAL A 104 -4.95 9.18 -11.44
CA VAL A 104 -3.95 10.05 -10.80
C VAL A 104 -3.55 9.53 -9.43
N VAL A 105 -2.25 9.52 -9.16
CA VAL A 105 -1.69 9.29 -7.83
C VAL A 105 -0.66 10.37 -7.56
N ALA A 106 -0.90 11.21 -6.53
CA ALA A 106 -0.09 12.40 -6.30
C ALA A 106 0.15 12.70 -4.82
N GLY A 107 1.23 13.43 -4.51
CA GLY A 107 1.56 13.95 -3.20
C GLY A 107 1.55 12.87 -2.11
N ALA A 108 0.92 13.14 -0.97
CA ALA A 108 0.78 12.19 0.12
C ALA A 108 0.01 10.92 -0.29
N GLY A 109 -0.91 11.00 -1.28
CA GLY A 109 -1.57 9.81 -1.86
C GLY A 109 -0.57 8.86 -2.52
N LEU A 110 0.45 9.38 -3.19
CA LEU A 110 1.55 8.59 -3.72
C LEU A 110 2.34 7.95 -2.57
N SER A 111 2.69 8.69 -1.53
CA SER A 111 3.42 8.16 -0.36
C SER A 111 2.67 6.98 0.28
N LEU A 112 1.35 7.08 0.45
CA LEU A 112 0.53 5.99 0.97
C LEU A 112 0.47 4.78 0.02
N ALA A 113 0.40 5.00 -1.30
CA ALA A 113 0.44 3.92 -2.29
C ALA A 113 1.79 3.17 -2.27
N LEU A 114 2.90 3.88 -2.05
CA LEU A 114 4.24 3.30 -1.95
C LEU A 114 4.45 2.48 -0.67
N ALA A 115 3.64 2.70 0.37
CA ALA A 115 3.67 1.88 1.59
C ALA A 115 3.13 0.46 1.38
N ALA A 116 2.40 0.21 0.29
CA ALA A 116 1.91 -1.12 -0.06
C ALA A 116 3.05 -2.07 -0.47
N ASP A 117 2.88 -3.36 -0.17
CA ASP A 117 3.86 -4.40 -0.53
C ASP A 117 3.89 -4.62 -2.06
N VAL A 118 2.72 -4.53 -2.69
CA VAL A 118 2.53 -4.73 -4.14
C VAL A 118 1.72 -3.59 -4.71
N ARG A 119 2.09 -3.12 -5.90
CA ARG A 119 1.39 -2.05 -6.65
C ARG A 119 1.00 -2.57 -8.03
N ILE A 120 -0.31 -2.79 -8.23
CA ILE A 120 -0.90 -3.15 -9.53
C ILE A 120 -1.49 -1.88 -10.13
N VAL A 121 -1.01 -1.51 -11.29
CA VAL A 121 -1.20 -0.18 -11.86
C VAL A 121 -1.85 -0.25 -13.23
N ALA A 122 -2.89 0.55 -13.44
CA ALA A 122 -3.50 0.74 -14.76
C ALA A 122 -2.56 1.56 -15.67
N LYS A 123 -2.49 1.22 -16.95
CA LYS A 123 -1.52 1.80 -17.92
C LYS A 123 -1.67 3.31 -18.13
N SER A 124 -2.89 3.84 -18.03
CA SER A 124 -3.14 5.27 -18.16
C SER A 124 -2.72 6.10 -16.95
N THR A 125 -2.27 5.47 -15.85
CA THR A 125 -1.94 6.14 -14.59
C THR A 125 -0.84 7.19 -14.73
N LYS A 126 -1.02 8.32 -14.02
CA LYS A 126 -0.04 9.40 -13.89
C LYS A 126 0.42 9.52 -12.44
N PHE A 127 1.73 9.60 -12.24
CA PHE A 127 2.39 9.74 -10.95
C PHE A 127 2.97 11.14 -10.80
N SER A 128 2.75 11.79 -9.65
CA SER A 128 3.31 13.12 -9.38
C SER A 128 3.72 13.24 -7.92
N SER A 129 4.97 13.65 -7.66
CA SER A 129 5.40 13.95 -6.29
C SER A 129 4.77 15.25 -5.77
N ALA A 130 4.54 16.23 -6.65
CA ALA A 130 3.83 17.49 -6.46
C ALA A 130 4.32 18.44 -5.34
N PHE A 131 4.95 17.95 -4.27
CA PHE A 131 5.33 18.71 -3.08
C PHE A 131 6.17 19.95 -3.37
N ILE A 132 7.21 19.82 -4.19
CA ILE A 132 8.13 20.93 -4.53
C ILE A 132 7.39 22.09 -5.19
N LYS A 133 6.28 21.85 -5.89
CA LYS A 133 5.49 22.88 -6.57
C LYS A 133 4.84 23.88 -5.61
N ILE A 134 4.67 23.45 -4.36
CA ILE A 134 4.10 24.28 -3.28
C ILE A 134 5.13 24.54 -2.17
N GLY A 135 6.42 24.30 -2.43
CA GLY A 135 7.50 24.58 -1.50
C GLY A 135 7.60 23.61 -0.32
N LEU A 136 7.01 22.42 -0.41
CA LEU A 136 7.06 21.39 0.61
C LEU A 136 8.00 20.25 0.22
N VAL A 137 8.42 19.49 1.22
CA VAL A 137 9.16 18.23 1.06
C VAL A 137 8.20 17.04 1.00
N VAL A 138 8.63 15.94 0.39
CA VAL A 138 7.86 14.71 0.39
C VAL A 138 7.72 14.15 1.81
N ASP A 139 6.52 13.72 2.19
CA ASP A 139 6.12 13.30 3.53
C ASP A 139 5.40 11.95 3.56
N ALA A 140 4.63 11.70 4.63
CA ALA A 140 3.81 10.50 4.83
C ALA A 140 4.58 9.18 4.59
N GLY A 141 5.87 9.13 4.96
CA GLY A 141 6.73 7.95 4.78
C GLY A 141 7.25 7.76 3.36
N GLY A 142 6.89 8.64 2.42
CA GLY A 142 7.30 8.55 1.01
C GLY A 142 8.81 8.41 0.80
N PRO A 143 9.69 9.21 1.45
CA PRO A 143 11.14 9.10 1.27
C PRO A 143 11.69 7.73 1.66
N TYR A 144 11.16 7.12 2.73
CA TYR A 144 11.57 5.79 3.18
C TYR A 144 11.29 4.73 2.11
N HIS A 145 10.11 4.77 1.49
CA HIS A 145 9.73 3.82 0.46
C HIS A 145 10.45 4.07 -0.87
N LEU A 146 10.61 5.33 -1.26
CA LEU A 146 11.34 5.70 -2.50
C LEU A 146 12.76 5.14 -2.49
N ARG A 147 13.54 5.32 -1.42
CA ARG A 147 14.89 4.79 -1.30
C ARG A 147 14.99 3.26 -1.38
N ARG A 148 13.92 2.54 -1.10
CA ARG A 148 13.86 1.08 -1.21
C ARG A 148 13.47 0.60 -2.61
N LEU A 149 12.86 1.46 -3.40
CA LEU A 149 12.29 1.13 -4.70
C LEU A 149 13.14 1.64 -5.87
N MET A 150 13.85 2.74 -5.69
CA MET A 150 14.65 3.36 -6.74
C MET A 150 15.97 3.92 -6.20
N ARG A 151 16.89 4.22 -7.10
CA ARG A 151 18.18 4.85 -6.75
C ARG A 151 17.94 6.26 -6.20
N ASP A 152 18.74 6.66 -5.22
CA ASP A 152 18.62 7.96 -4.53
C ASP A 152 18.76 9.15 -5.52
N ASP A 153 19.68 9.08 -6.49
CA ASP A 153 19.90 10.13 -7.49
C ASP A 153 18.67 10.31 -8.41
N LEU A 154 18.06 9.24 -8.87
CA LEU A 154 16.84 9.30 -9.68
C LEU A 154 15.64 9.79 -8.86
N ALA A 155 15.54 9.37 -7.59
CA ALA A 155 14.51 9.85 -6.70
C ALA A 155 14.61 11.36 -6.49
N LEU A 156 15.80 11.87 -6.18
CA LEU A 156 16.04 13.30 -5.97
C LEU A 156 15.77 14.12 -7.22
N ASP A 157 16.25 13.68 -8.39
CA ASP A 157 16.01 14.37 -9.67
C ASP A 157 14.51 14.49 -9.95
N TRP A 158 13.76 13.38 -9.80
CA TRP A 158 12.31 13.40 -9.97
C TRP A 158 11.61 14.29 -8.94
N LEU A 159 11.96 14.18 -7.65
CA LEU A 159 11.37 14.99 -6.57
C LEU A 159 11.63 16.49 -6.76
N TRP A 160 12.84 16.87 -7.13
CA TRP A 160 13.21 18.27 -7.36
C TRP A 160 12.59 18.84 -8.64
N SER A 161 12.42 18.02 -9.68
CA SER A 161 11.74 18.48 -10.90
C SER A 161 10.25 18.72 -10.68
N GLY A 162 9.63 18.01 -9.73
CA GLY A 162 8.18 18.01 -9.52
C GLY A 162 7.40 17.54 -10.74
N SER A 163 8.05 16.85 -11.67
CA SER A 163 7.44 16.40 -12.91
C SER A 163 6.40 15.30 -12.67
N THR A 164 5.42 15.26 -13.57
CA THR A 164 4.50 14.11 -13.65
C THR A 164 5.09 13.10 -14.61
N ILE A 165 5.17 11.84 -14.17
CA ILE A 165 5.64 10.72 -14.98
C ILE A 165 4.47 9.80 -15.32
N ASP A 166 4.57 9.07 -16.41
CA ASP A 166 3.60 8.03 -16.76
C ASP A 166 3.94 6.70 -16.08
N SER A 167 3.04 5.74 -16.25
CA SER A 167 3.15 4.42 -15.63
C SER A 167 4.35 3.59 -16.12
N GLU A 168 4.80 3.78 -17.36
CA GLU A 168 5.99 3.10 -17.90
C GLU A 168 7.28 3.65 -17.29
N ALA A 169 7.39 4.97 -17.15
CA ALA A 169 8.51 5.59 -16.44
C ALA A 169 8.49 5.18 -14.94
N ALA A 170 7.31 5.19 -14.31
CA ALA A 170 7.16 4.72 -12.93
C ALA A 170 7.57 3.24 -12.76
N ARG A 171 7.26 2.38 -13.74
CA ARG A 171 7.71 0.99 -13.77
C ARG A 171 9.22 0.89 -13.88
N THR A 172 9.83 1.67 -14.77
CA THR A 172 11.30 1.74 -14.93
C THR A 172 11.99 2.18 -13.63
N PHE A 173 11.35 3.04 -12.86
CA PHE A 173 11.84 3.49 -11.55
C PHE A 173 11.61 2.50 -10.40
N GLY A 174 10.91 1.38 -10.65
CA GLY A 174 10.61 0.38 -9.61
C GLY A 174 9.37 0.69 -8.76
N LEU A 175 8.61 1.74 -9.11
CA LEU A 175 7.41 2.13 -8.36
C LEU A 175 6.19 1.24 -8.67
N VAL A 176 6.25 0.41 -9.71
CA VAL A 176 5.16 -0.45 -10.20
C VAL A 176 5.60 -1.90 -10.13
N THR A 177 4.82 -2.75 -9.49
CA THR A 177 5.04 -4.20 -9.48
C THR A 177 4.50 -4.84 -10.76
N GLU A 178 3.27 -4.47 -11.13
CA GLU A 178 2.65 -4.96 -12.35
C GLU A 178 1.89 -3.84 -13.04
N LEU A 179 2.13 -3.67 -14.35
CA LEU A 179 1.43 -2.74 -15.21
C LEU A 179 0.41 -3.50 -16.05
N VAL A 180 -0.84 -3.02 -16.03
CA VAL A 180 -1.98 -3.70 -16.63
C VAL A 180 -2.74 -2.76 -17.57
N GLU A 181 -3.16 -3.27 -18.72
CA GLU A 181 -4.03 -2.49 -19.61
C GLU A 181 -5.34 -2.11 -18.87
N ASP A 182 -5.82 -0.89 -19.08
CA ASP A 182 -6.94 -0.32 -18.31
C ASP A 182 -8.19 -1.22 -18.32
N ALA A 183 -8.50 -1.84 -19.45
CA ALA A 183 -9.65 -2.73 -19.59
C ALA A 183 -9.56 -3.99 -18.71
N MET A 184 -8.35 -4.42 -18.35
CA MET A 184 -8.07 -5.63 -17.57
C MET A 184 -7.75 -5.33 -16.11
N TYR A 185 -7.65 -4.06 -15.75
CA TYR A 185 -7.13 -3.63 -14.44
C TYR A 185 -7.92 -4.21 -13.26
N THR A 186 -9.24 -4.05 -13.26
CA THR A 186 -10.09 -4.52 -12.13
C THR A 186 -10.06 -6.03 -11.99
N GLU A 187 -10.17 -6.76 -13.11
CA GLU A 187 -10.11 -8.23 -13.12
C GLU A 187 -8.76 -8.73 -12.61
N ARG A 188 -7.67 -8.14 -13.10
CA ARG A 188 -6.32 -8.54 -12.71
C ARG A 188 -6.02 -8.27 -11.23
N LEU A 189 -6.40 -7.09 -10.72
CA LEU A 189 -6.26 -6.73 -9.31
C LEU A 189 -7.02 -7.71 -8.42
N THR A 190 -8.28 -8.00 -8.75
CA THR A 190 -9.12 -8.93 -8.01
C THR A 190 -8.53 -10.35 -8.01
N SER A 191 -8.19 -10.86 -9.19
CA SER A 191 -7.61 -12.20 -9.34
C SER A 191 -6.28 -12.34 -8.58
N TYR A 192 -5.43 -11.32 -8.61
CA TYR A 192 -4.17 -11.32 -7.86
C TYR A 192 -4.43 -11.39 -6.35
N ALA A 193 -5.27 -10.51 -5.82
CA ALA A 193 -5.58 -10.45 -4.40
C ALA A 193 -6.19 -11.76 -3.88
N GLU A 194 -7.18 -12.30 -4.58
CA GLU A 194 -7.82 -13.58 -4.23
C GLU A 194 -6.87 -14.77 -4.33
N THR A 195 -5.97 -14.76 -5.34
CA THR A 195 -4.95 -15.82 -5.47
C THR A 195 -3.98 -15.77 -4.30
N LEU A 196 -3.57 -14.59 -3.86
CA LEU A 196 -2.72 -14.42 -2.68
C LEU A 196 -3.46 -14.82 -1.39
N ALA A 197 -4.74 -14.48 -1.26
CA ALA A 197 -5.57 -14.83 -0.10
C ALA A 197 -5.75 -16.35 0.09
N ARG A 198 -5.60 -17.15 -0.97
CA ARG A 198 -5.63 -18.62 -0.91
C ARG A 198 -4.32 -19.26 -0.46
N LYS A 199 -3.22 -18.48 -0.36
CA LYS A 199 -1.93 -18.99 0.13
C LYS A 199 -1.95 -19.17 1.64
N SER A 200 -0.97 -19.89 2.18
CA SER A 200 -0.77 -20.00 3.63
C SER A 200 -0.57 -18.61 4.26
N PRO A 201 -1.47 -18.13 5.11
CA PRO A 201 -1.31 -16.80 5.69
C PRO A 201 -0.05 -16.68 6.53
N VAL A 202 0.32 -17.73 7.27
CA VAL A 202 1.54 -17.77 8.07
C VAL A 202 2.79 -17.63 7.19
N ALA A 203 2.85 -18.33 6.06
CA ALA A 203 3.99 -18.24 5.15
C ALA A 203 4.08 -16.86 4.48
N VAL A 204 2.95 -16.29 4.04
CA VAL A 204 2.90 -14.97 3.39
C VAL A 204 3.33 -13.88 4.37
N GLN A 205 2.81 -13.89 5.60
CA GLN A 205 3.22 -12.95 6.65
C GLN A 205 4.71 -13.12 7.02
N GLY A 206 5.18 -14.37 7.10
CA GLY A 206 6.58 -14.67 7.35
C GLY A 206 7.51 -14.07 6.30
N MET A 207 7.21 -14.28 5.02
CA MET A 207 7.99 -13.68 3.92
C MET A 207 8.03 -12.15 4.00
N LYS A 208 6.89 -11.50 4.31
CA LYS A 208 6.84 -10.05 4.50
C LYS A 208 7.71 -9.60 5.67
N ALA A 209 7.67 -10.31 6.80
CA ALA A 209 8.50 -10.01 7.97
C ALA A 209 10.00 -10.16 7.67
N LEU A 210 10.40 -11.24 6.99
CA LEU A 210 11.79 -11.47 6.58
C LEU A 210 12.33 -10.35 5.69
N MET A 211 11.53 -9.87 4.72
CA MET A 211 11.93 -8.77 3.83
C MET A 211 12.04 -7.41 4.55
N ARG A 212 11.56 -7.32 5.78
CA ARG A 212 11.62 -6.12 6.63
C ARG A 212 12.67 -6.19 7.74
N ALA A 213 13.40 -7.30 7.85
CA ALA A 213 14.47 -7.44 8.82
C ALA A 213 15.51 -6.30 8.68
N ALA A 214 15.94 -5.76 9.83
CA ALA A 214 16.79 -4.58 9.85
C ALA A 214 18.26 -4.91 9.54
N SER A 215 18.71 -6.12 9.87
CA SER A 215 20.05 -6.61 9.61
C SER A 215 20.03 -8.06 9.11
N PHE A 216 21.18 -8.54 8.64
CA PHE A 216 21.35 -9.93 8.23
C PHE A 216 21.09 -10.90 9.41
N GLU A 217 21.62 -10.62 10.59
CA GLU A 217 21.41 -11.45 11.78
C GLU A 217 19.96 -11.45 12.26
N ASP A 218 19.27 -10.30 12.20
CA ASP A 218 17.83 -10.25 12.46
C ASP A 218 17.06 -11.10 11.45
N GLY A 219 17.47 -11.07 10.19
CA GLY A 219 16.91 -11.91 9.13
C GLY A 219 17.00 -13.40 9.45
N LEU A 220 18.19 -13.88 9.83
CA LEU A 220 18.41 -15.29 10.20
C LEU A 220 17.57 -15.70 11.43
N ASN A 221 17.45 -14.83 12.42
CA ASN A 221 16.61 -15.07 13.59
C ASN A 221 15.11 -15.16 13.23
N GLU A 222 14.64 -14.26 12.37
CA GLU A 222 13.26 -14.31 11.87
C GLU A 222 13.02 -15.56 10.99
N GLU A 223 13.98 -16.01 10.17
CA GLU A 223 13.88 -17.27 9.42
C GLU A 223 13.59 -18.46 10.34
N ILE A 224 14.35 -18.62 11.41
CA ILE A 224 14.16 -19.70 12.38
C ILE A 224 12.75 -19.65 12.97
N LYS A 225 12.31 -18.47 13.38
CA LYS A 225 11.01 -18.24 13.98
C LYS A 225 9.86 -18.57 13.02
N TRP A 226 9.92 -18.07 11.78
CA TRP A 226 8.86 -18.26 10.80
C TRP A 226 8.83 -19.66 10.21
N GLN A 227 9.99 -20.31 10.02
CA GLN A 227 10.04 -21.71 9.58
C GLN A 227 9.41 -22.67 10.62
N ARG A 228 9.64 -22.43 11.92
CA ARG A 228 8.95 -23.18 12.98
C ARG A 228 7.43 -22.98 12.89
N LYS A 229 6.97 -21.73 12.84
CA LYS A 229 5.54 -21.41 12.71
C LYS A 229 4.91 -22.08 11.48
N CYS A 230 5.56 -22.03 10.33
CA CYS A 230 5.06 -22.65 9.09
C CYS A 230 5.01 -24.17 9.21
N GLY A 231 6.07 -24.79 9.75
CA GLY A 231 6.19 -26.25 9.94
C GLY A 231 5.10 -26.83 10.82
N ASP A 232 4.61 -26.06 11.80
CA ASP A 232 3.57 -26.47 12.74
C ASP A 232 2.14 -26.38 12.16
N THR A 233 1.97 -25.86 10.93
CA THR A 233 0.65 -25.71 10.31
C THR A 233 0.15 -26.97 9.62
N ASP A 234 -1.17 -27.19 9.64
CA ASP A 234 -1.81 -28.26 8.84
C ASP A 234 -1.62 -28.03 7.35
N VAL A 235 -1.60 -26.78 6.92
CA VAL A 235 -1.34 -26.41 5.50
C VAL A 235 0.00 -26.93 5.03
N HIS A 236 1.06 -26.81 5.85
CA HIS A 236 2.38 -27.37 5.54
C HIS A 236 2.34 -28.89 5.47
N ARG A 237 1.74 -29.57 6.47
CA ARG A 237 1.65 -31.04 6.50
C ARG A 237 0.92 -31.60 5.28
N GLN A 238 -0.21 -31.01 4.92
CA GLN A 238 -0.99 -31.41 3.73
C GLN A 238 -0.21 -31.17 2.43
N ALA A 239 0.46 -30.00 2.29
CA ALA A 239 1.27 -29.67 1.12
C ALA A 239 2.45 -30.65 0.94
N MET A 240 3.14 -31.03 2.03
CA MET A 240 4.23 -32.02 2.01
C MET A 240 3.74 -33.38 1.58
N GLN A 241 2.59 -33.86 2.11
CA GLN A 241 2.00 -35.12 1.67
C GLN A 241 1.68 -35.13 0.18
N ALA A 242 1.03 -34.05 -0.31
CA ALA A 242 0.70 -33.92 -1.73
C ALA A 242 1.94 -33.85 -2.64
N PHE A 243 3.05 -33.28 -2.15
CA PHE A 243 4.31 -33.20 -2.89
C PHE A 243 5.02 -34.56 -3.00
N LEU A 244 5.00 -35.36 -1.92
CA LEU A 244 5.65 -36.67 -1.87
C LEU A 244 4.88 -37.78 -2.62
N MET A 245 3.58 -37.54 -2.93
CA MET A 245 2.74 -38.49 -3.70
C MET A 245 2.82 -38.29 -5.21
N LYS A 246 3.57 -37.30 -5.71
CA LYS A 246 3.84 -37.06 -7.14
C LYS A 246 5.09 -37.74 -7.59
#